data_dfe4594268b11b738190ecb36aad6839
#
_entry.id   dfe4594268b11b738190ecb36aad6839
#
_cell.length_a   1.000
_cell.length_b   1.000
_cell.length_c   1.000
_cell.angle_alpha   90.00
_cell.angle_beta   90.00
_cell.angle_gamma   90.00
#
_symmetry.space_group_name_H-M   'P 1'
#
loop_
_entity.id
_entity.type
_entity.pdbx_description
1 polymer ?
#
loop_
_entity_poly.entity_id
_entity_poly.type
_entity_poly.pdbx_seq_one_letter_code
_entity_poly.pdbx_strand_id
1 'polypeptide(L)'
;MFDPIIVVILAAILSSVHFGVIYFSKLDENLQSILSSIGGGVSLGYIFLHVLPELAINGNKIAYKLQGDPNFYFEIIEISFFFVALLGLLLLFILDVLSDTLKISRKFNFSVHLIYNTILSYLYAYALHEVVKEGLLYSLLFTITLSTHIFASDRLILKYHEKYYKTTYKWISFSAVYIGLINSYQFPQSELALEYAYAFIAGGVLLNTFFEDLPKKSLINIKWFLSAVLITGIEILIALIFKYNL
;
A
#
# COMPACT_ATOMS: atom_id res chain seq x y z
N MET A 1 -22.00 9.85 -12.22
CA MET A 1 -20.96 10.91 -11.92
C MET A 1 -20.65 10.73 -10.44
N PHE A 2 -19.45 10.23 -10.12
CA PHE A 2 -19.09 10.00 -8.72
C PHE A 2 -18.80 11.34 -8.04
N ASP A 3 -19.27 11.46 -6.80
CA ASP A 3 -19.16 12.70 -6.04
C ASP A 3 -17.69 12.95 -5.64
N PRO A 4 -17.03 14.03 -6.09
CA PRO A 4 -15.69 14.37 -5.70
C PRO A 4 -15.52 14.49 -4.17
N ILE A 5 -16.62 14.70 -3.46
CA ILE A 5 -16.63 14.72 -1.99
C ILE A 5 -16.20 13.37 -1.41
N ILE A 6 -16.62 12.25 -2.02
CA ILE A 6 -16.23 10.90 -1.58
C ILE A 6 -14.71 10.73 -1.67
N VAL A 7 -14.10 11.12 -2.79
CA VAL A 7 -12.64 11.03 -2.99
C VAL A 7 -11.90 11.84 -1.92
N VAL A 8 -12.37 13.06 -1.64
CA VAL A 8 -11.78 13.93 -0.60
C VAL A 8 -11.93 13.31 0.80
N ILE A 9 -13.08 12.71 1.11
CA ILE A 9 -13.30 12.04 2.40
C ILE A 9 -12.33 10.86 2.56
N LEU A 10 -12.19 10.02 1.52
CA LEU A 10 -11.28 8.86 1.56
C LEU A 10 -9.82 9.31 1.69
N ALA A 11 -9.41 10.36 0.98
CA ALA A 11 -8.09 10.95 1.13
C ALA A 11 -7.86 11.53 2.55
N ALA A 12 -8.88 12.13 3.15
CA ALA A 12 -8.82 12.61 4.53
C ALA A 12 -8.66 11.44 5.53
N ILE A 13 -9.31 10.31 5.30
CA ILE A 13 -9.10 9.09 6.09
C ILE A 13 -7.65 8.63 5.98
N LEU A 14 -7.12 8.43 4.76
CA LEU A 14 -5.73 8.02 4.54
C LEU A 14 -4.73 8.97 5.22
N SER A 15 -4.90 10.27 5.03
CA SER A 15 -4.00 11.27 5.60
C SER A 15 -4.06 11.34 7.13
N SER A 16 -5.21 11.09 7.74
CA SER A 16 -5.40 11.10 9.20
C SER A 16 -4.62 10.00 9.91
N VAL A 17 -4.33 8.90 9.23
CA VAL A 17 -3.57 7.75 9.77
C VAL A 17 -2.20 8.19 10.28
N HIS A 18 -1.51 9.08 9.54
CA HIS A 18 -0.20 9.59 9.91
C HIS A 18 -0.18 10.32 11.27
N PHE A 19 -1.33 10.80 11.73
CA PHE A 19 -1.47 11.40 13.07
C PHE A 19 -1.95 10.38 14.10
N GLY A 20 -2.79 9.43 13.67
CA GLY A 20 -3.39 8.40 14.54
C GLY A 20 -2.36 7.47 15.18
N VAL A 21 -1.28 7.16 14.48
CA VAL A 21 -0.20 6.28 14.96
C VAL A 21 0.43 6.77 16.27
N ILE A 22 0.53 8.08 16.48
CA ILE A 22 1.08 8.65 17.73
C ILE A 22 0.24 8.26 18.96
N TYR A 23 -1.06 8.15 18.80
CA TYR A 23 -1.96 7.75 19.88
C TYR A 23 -1.91 6.24 20.13
N PHE A 24 -1.70 5.44 19.09
CA PHE A 24 -1.53 4.00 19.20
C PHE A 24 -0.37 3.59 20.10
N SER A 25 0.75 4.30 20.03
CA SER A 25 1.92 4.01 20.86
C SER A 25 1.68 4.16 22.38
N LYS A 26 0.53 4.74 22.76
CA LYS A 26 0.12 4.92 24.16
C LYS A 26 -0.86 3.85 24.65
N LEU A 27 -1.30 2.93 23.79
CA LEU A 27 -2.19 1.84 24.15
C LEU A 27 -1.43 0.78 24.95
N ASP A 28 -2.17 -0.01 25.73
CA ASP A 28 -1.59 -1.17 26.42
C ASP A 28 -1.06 -2.24 25.45
N GLU A 29 -0.13 -3.06 25.90
CA GLU A 29 0.56 -4.05 25.07
C GLU A 29 -0.38 -5.08 24.46
N ASN A 30 -1.44 -5.47 25.16
CA ASN A 30 -2.40 -6.44 24.65
C ASN A 30 -3.19 -5.87 23.47
N LEU A 31 -3.67 -4.63 23.59
CA LEU A 31 -4.38 -3.95 22.52
C LEU A 31 -3.46 -3.68 21.32
N GLN A 32 -2.20 -3.30 21.55
CA GLN A 32 -1.20 -3.18 20.50
C GLN A 32 -0.96 -4.51 19.77
N SER A 33 -0.90 -5.63 20.51
CA SER A 33 -0.75 -6.97 19.94
C SER A 33 -1.95 -7.35 19.05
N ILE A 34 -3.17 -7.11 19.52
CA ILE A 34 -4.41 -7.37 18.78
C ILE A 34 -4.43 -6.54 17.48
N LEU A 35 -4.25 -5.23 17.58
CA LEU A 35 -4.30 -4.33 16.42
C LEU A 35 -3.18 -4.62 15.42
N SER A 36 -1.98 -4.97 15.89
CA SER A 36 -0.88 -5.40 15.00
C SER A 36 -1.21 -6.71 14.30
N SER A 37 -1.87 -7.65 14.99
CA SER A 37 -2.29 -8.92 14.37
C SER A 37 -3.37 -8.70 13.32
N ILE A 38 -4.33 -7.82 13.59
CA ILE A 38 -5.34 -7.41 12.60
C ILE A 38 -4.66 -6.77 11.39
N GLY A 39 -3.80 -5.77 11.60
CA GLY A 39 -3.09 -5.10 10.52
C GLY A 39 -2.29 -6.05 9.63
N GLY A 40 -1.49 -6.94 10.24
CA GLY A 40 -0.73 -7.94 9.51
C GLY A 40 -1.61 -8.93 8.73
N GLY A 41 -2.77 -9.33 9.30
CA GLY A 41 -3.74 -10.18 8.61
C GLY A 41 -4.39 -9.49 7.41
N VAL A 42 -4.77 -8.22 7.56
CA VAL A 42 -5.31 -7.40 6.46
C VAL A 42 -4.27 -7.23 5.35
N SER A 43 -3.03 -6.83 5.70
CA SER A 43 -1.95 -6.64 4.73
C SER A 43 -1.66 -7.93 3.94
N LEU A 44 -1.57 -9.07 4.62
CA LEU A 44 -1.33 -10.36 3.97
C LEU A 44 -2.48 -10.75 3.04
N GLY A 45 -3.72 -10.65 3.52
CA GLY A 45 -4.91 -10.95 2.72
C GLY A 45 -4.99 -10.06 1.48
N TYR A 46 -4.75 -8.78 1.62
CA TYR A 46 -4.78 -7.82 0.52
C TYR A 46 -3.72 -8.11 -0.55
N ILE A 47 -2.49 -8.39 -0.15
CA ILE A 47 -1.43 -8.72 -1.13
C ILE A 47 -1.79 -9.94 -1.95
N PHE A 48 -2.16 -11.04 -1.28
CA PHE A 48 -2.40 -12.30 -1.99
C PHE A 48 -3.71 -12.33 -2.77
N LEU A 49 -4.73 -11.65 -2.30
CA LEU A 49 -6.07 -11.73 -2.90
C LEU A 49 -6.41 -10.53 -3.78
N HIS A 50 -5.61 -9.46 -3.75
CA HIS A 50 -5.83 -8.28 -4.59
C HIS A 50 -4.58 -7.86 -5.36
N VAL A 51 -3.45 -7.54 -4.70
CA VAL A 51 -2.29 -6.93 -5.37
C VAL A 51 -1.67 -7.88 -6.39
N LEU A 52 -1.38 -9.14 -6.02
CA LEU A 52 -0.77 -10.11 -6.93
C LEU A 52 -1.70 -10.51 -8.09
N PRO A 53 -3.00 -10.79 -7.87
CA PRO A 53 -3.94 -10.98 -8.98
C PRO A 53 -4.07 -9.76 -9.90
N GLU A 54 -4.12 -8.55 -9.35
CA GLU A 54 -4.23 -7.32 -10.14
C GLU A 54 -2.99 -7.09 -11.02
N LEU A 55 -1.78 -7.40 -10.54
CA LEU A 55 -0.56 -7.35 -11.35
C LEU A 55 -0.67 -8.26 -12.59
N ALA A 56 -1.17 -9.47 -12.42
CA ALA A 56 -1.35 -10.40 -13.54
C ALA A 56 -2.45 -9.91 -14.50
N ILE A 57 -3.59 -9.44 -13.98
CA ILE A 57 -4.70 -8.93 -14.79
C ILE A 57 -4.29 -7.71 -15.61
N ASN A 58 -3.56 -6.77 -15.02
CA ASN A 58 -3.14 -5.54 -15.69
C ASN A 58 -2.07 -5.81 -16.77
N GLY A 59 -1.16 -6.74 -16.52
CA GLY A 59 -0.25 -7.24 -17.55
C GLY A 59 -1.01 -7.73 -18.80
N ASN A 60 -2.04 -8.52 -18.57
CA ASN A 60 -2.89 -9.04 -19.64
C ASN A 60 -3.66 -7.95 -20.39
N LYS A 61 -4.29 -6.99 -19.69
CA LYS A 61 -5.01 -5.88 -20.33
C LYS A 61 -4.12 -5.05 -21.26
N ILE A 62 -2.88 -4.79 -20.85
CA ILE A 62 -1.94 -4.00 -21.64
C ILE A 62 -1.44 -4.78 -22.85
N ALA A 63 -1.18 -6.08 -22.69
CA ALA A 63 -0.79 -6.91 -23.81
C ALA A 63 -1.83 -6.93 -24.94
N TYR A 64 -3.13 -7.00 -24.58
CA TYR A 64 -4.21 -6.90 -25.56
C TYR A 64 -4.27 -5.54 -26.27
N LYS A 65 -3.93 -4.44 -25.61
CA LYS A 65 -3.95 -3.10 -26.19
C LYS A 65 -2.82 -2.83 -27.17
N LEU A 66 -1.69 -3.53 -27.04
CA LEU A 66 -0.49 -3.28 -27.87
C LEU A 66 -0.52 -3.92 -29.27
N GLN A 67 -1.62 -4.55 -29.68
CA GLN A 67 -1.87 -5.11 -31.01
C GLN A 67 -0.64 -5.76 -31.68
N GLY A 68 -0.42 -7.03 -31.42
CA GLY A 68 0.65 -7.85 -32.03
C GLY A 68 0.28 -9.32 -32.01
N ASP A 69 1.28 -10.22 -32.18
CA ASP A 69 1.06 -11.66 -31.94
C ASP A 69 0.63 -11.83 -30.46
N PRO A 70 -0.65 -12.20 -30.21
CA PRO A 70 -1.19 -12.19 -28.86
C PRO A 70 -0.38 -13.04 -27.87
N ASN A 71 0.19 -14.14 -28.33
CA ASN A 71 0.87 -15.08 -27.45
C ASN A 71 2.24 -14.57 -26.99
N PHE A 72 3.01 -13.95 -27.89
CA PHE A 72 4.36 -13.47 -27.59
C PHE A 72 4.35 -12.22 -26.70
N TYR A 73 3.47 -11.26 -26.99
CA TYR A 73 3.39 -10.04 -26.18
C TYR A 73 2.80 -10.28 -24.80
N PHE A 74 1.89 -11.24 -24.66
CA PHE A 74 1.25 -11.58 -23.40
C PHE A 74 2.27 -11.98 -22.34
N GLU A 75 3.08 -12.99 -22.63
CA GLU A 75 4.08 -13.50 -21.67
C GLU A 75 5.14 -12.46 -21.32
N ILE A 76 5.63 -11.71 -22.31
CA ILE A 76 6.66 -10.69 -22.06
C ILE A 76 6.13 -9.55 -21.19
N ILE A 77 4.92 -9.07 -21.45
CA ILE A 77 4.34 -7.96 -20.68
C ILE A 77 3.99 -8.42 -19.27
N GLU A 78 3.38 -9.58 -19.10
CA GLU A 78 3.09 -10.15 -17.79
C GLU A 78 4.38 -10.29 -16.96
N ILE A 79 5.42 -10.91 -17.51
CA ILE A 79 6.73 -11.04 -16.86
C ILE A 79 7.34 -9.66 -16.54
N SER A 80 7.17 -8.66 -17.41
CA SER A 80 7.71 -7.32 -17.17
C SER A 80 7.11 -6.63 -15.93
N PHE A 81 5.82 -6.83 -15.66
CA PHE A 81 5.17 -6.32 -14.44
C PHE A 81 5.75 -6.97 -13.19
N PHE A 82 5.87 -8.30 -13.19
CA PHE A 82 6.50 -9.02 -12.06
C PHE A 82 7.98 -8.66 -11.91
N PHE A 83 8.70 -8.43 -13.02
CA PHE A 83 10.08 -7.97 -12.97
C PHE A 83 10.21 -6.58 -12.35
N VAL A 84 9.33 -5.65 -12.69
CA VAL A 84 9.31 -4.31 -12.09
C VAL A 84 8.92 -4.37 -10.61
N ALA A 85 7.98 -5.25 -10.24
CA ALA A 85 7.67 -5.51 -8.83
C ALA A 85 8.90 -6.08 -8.10
N LEU A 86 9.61 -7.02 -8.70
CA LEU A 86 10.87 -7.54 -8.14
C LEU A 86 11.92 -6.44 -7.94
N LEU A 87 12.05 -5.49 -8.89
CA LEU A 87 12.94 -4.35 -8.73
C LEU A 87 12.55 -3.46 -7.56
N GLY A 88 11.25 -3.21 -7.35
CA GLY A 88 10.73 -2.47 -6.21
C GLY A 88 11.08 -3.15 -4.87
N LEU A 89 10.88 -4.47 -4.79
CA LEU A 89 11.25 -5.29 -3.65
C LEU A 89 12.75 -5.23 -3.38
N LEU A 90 13.57 -5.49 -4.42
CA LEU A 90 15.02 -5.54 -4.29
C LEU A 90 15.61 -4.19 -3.90
N LEU A 91 15.08 -3.10 -4.41
CA LEU A 91 15.56 -1.76 -4.06
C LEU A 91 15.46 -1.54 -2.55
N LEU A 92 14.28 -1.79 -1.96
CA LEU A 92 14.09 -1.64 -0.51
C LEU A 92 14.94 -2.61 0.28
N PHE A 93 14.95 -3.89 -0.10
CA PHE A 93 15.77 -4.91 0.56
C PHE A 93 17.26 -4.52 0.59
N ILE A 94 17.79 -4.08 -0.55
CA ILE A 94 19.20 -3.64 -0.63
C ILE A 94 19.44 -2.41 0.25
N LEU A 95 18.51 -1.45 0.27
CA LEU A 95 18.62 -0.27 1.12
C LEU A 95 18.64 -0.62 2.60
N ASP A 96 17.81 -1.57 3.03
CA ASP A 96 17.80 -2.06 4.42
C ASP A 96 19.10 -2.80 4.76
N VAL A 97 19.55 -3.72 3.90
CA VAL A 97 20.81 -4.45 4.09
C VAL A 97 22.01 -3.50 4.14
N LEU A 98 22.08 -2.52 3.23
CA LEU A 98 23.15 -1.53 3.23
C LEU A 98 23.13 -0.65 4.47
N SER A 99 21.94 -0.29 4.95
CA SER A 99 21.76 0.48 6.18
C SER A 99 22.36 -0.25 7.39
N ASP A 100 22.10 -1.53 7.51
CA ASP A 100 22.59 -2.35 8.61
C ASP A 100 24.08 -2.68 8.49
N THR A 101 24.55 -3.04 7.28
CA THR A 101 25.91 -3.53 7.05
C THR A 101 26.94 -2.41 7.06
N LEU A 102 26.64 -1.28 6.43
CA LEU A 102 27.56 -0.15 6.28
C LEU A 102 27.48 0.84 7.45
N LYS A 103 26.72 0.53 8.50
CA LYS A 103 26.45 1.44 9.63
C LYS A 103 26.09 2.85 9.14
N ILE A 104 25.28 2.92 8.09
CA ILE A 104 24.80 4.18 7.52
C ILE A 104 24.11 4.98 8.61
N SER A 105 24.26 6.31 8.55
CA SER A 105 23.72 7.17 9.58
C SER A 105 22.19 6.98 9.72
N ARG A 106 21.69 6.99 10.97
CA ARG A 106 20.23 6.93 11.25
C ARG A 106 19.42 7.94 10.44
N LYS A 107 20.03 9.08 10.09
CA LYS A 107 19.42 10.12 9.27
C LYS A 107 19.22 9.68 7.83
N PHE A 108 20.17 8.95 7.25
CA PHE A 108 20.04 8.45 5.88
C PHE A 108 18.98 7.36 5.79
N ASN A 109 18.99 6.38 6.71
CA ASN A 109 17.95 5.34 6.79
C ASN A 109 16.56 5.98 6.91
N PHE A 110 16.39 6.93 7.83
CA PHE A 110 15.15 7.69 7.95
C PHE A 110 14.74 8.37 6.64
N SER A 111 15.69 8.98 5.91
CA SER A 111 15.40 9.67 4.65
C SER A 111 14.91 8.73 3.57
N VAL A 112 15.46 7.52 3.50
CA VAL A 112 15.03 6.48 2.54
C VAL A 112 13.57 6.08 2.82
N HIS A 113 13.26 5.72 4.07
CA HIS A 113 11.89 5.38 4.46
C HIS A 113 10.92 6.56 4.28
N LEU A 114 11.36 7.79 4.57
CA LEU A 114 10.56 8.99 4.33
C LEU A 114 10.20 9.13 2.85
N ILE A 115 11.18 9.07 1.96
CA ILE A 115 10.97 9.23 0.51
C ILE A 115 10.03 8.14 0.00
N TYR A 116 10.32 6.89 0.34
CA TYR A 116 9.53 5.74 -0.10
C TYR A 116 8.06 5.85 0.36
N ASN A 117 7.81 6.02 1.64
CA ASN A 117 6.44 6.11 2.17
C ASN A 117 5.71 7.39 1.71
N THR A 118 6.44 8.48 1.44
CA THR A 118 5.87 9.69 0.85
C THR A 118 5.38 9.42 -0.57
N ILE A 119 6.16 8.71 -1.38
CA ILE A 119 5.76 8.29 -2.73
C ILE A 119 4.55 7.36 -2.65
N LEU A 120 4.54 6.39 -1.73
CA LEU A 120 3.38 5.52 -1.52
C LEU A 120 2.12 6.31 -1.16
N SER A 121 2.20 7.21 -0.19
CA SER A 121 1.07 8.04 0.24
C SER A 121 0.53 8.90 -0.90
N TYR A 122 1.41 9.46 -1.73
CA TYR A 122 1.05 10.17 -2.95
C TYR A 122 0.29 9.27 -3.93
N LEU A 123 0.83 8.09 -4.23
CA LEU A 123 0.26 7.19 -5.23
C LEU A 123 -1.05 6.56 -4.77
N TYR A 124 -1.21 6.26 -3.50
CA TYR A 124 -2.47 5.79 -2.95
C TYR A 124 -3.58 6.81 -3.12
N ALA A 125 -3.33 8.08 -2.78
CA ALA A 125 -4.30 9.14 -2.99
C ALA A 125 -4.55 9.45 -4.47
N TYR A 126 -3.53 9.33 -5.28
CA TYR A 126 -3.64 9.45 -6.71
C TYR A 126 -4.57 8.39 -7.30
N ALA A 127 -4.47 7.14 -6.86
CA ALA A 127 -5.31 6.03 -7.29
C ALA A 127 -6.78 6.19 -6.87
N LEU A 128 -7.08 6.89 -5.78
CA LEU A 128 -8.45 7.05 -5.28
C LEU A 128 -9.43 7.55 -6.34
N HIS A 129 -8.98 8.44 -7.24
CA HIS A 129 -9.82 8.97 -8.30
C HIS A 129 -10.34 7.86 -9.24
N GLU A 130 -9.50 6.88 -9.57
CA GLU A 130 -9.90 5.74 -10.40
C GLU A 130 -10.66 4.69 -9.59
N VAL A 131 -10.20 4.41 -8.38
CA VAL A 131 -10.80 3.41 -7.49
C VAL A 131 -12.27 3.75 -7.15
N VAL A 132 -12.61 5.04 -7.00
CA VAL A 132 -14.00 5.46 -6.73
C VAL A 132 -14.92 5.16 -7.91
N LYS A 133 -14.42 5.08 -9.13
CA LYS A 133 -15.21 4.68 -10.31
C LYS A 133 -15.62 3.20 -10.28
N GLU A 134 -14.89 2.36 -9.56
CA GLU A 134 -15.19 0.94 -9.39
C GLU A 134 -16.32 0.67 -8.36
N GLY A 135 -16.75 1.70 -7.63
CA GLY A 135 -17.85 1.65 -6.67
C GLY A 135 -17.47 1.99 -5.24
N LEU A 136 -18.46 2.40 -4.46
CA LEU A 136 -18.25 2.87 -3.08
C LEU A 136 -17.67 1.78 -2.18
N LEU A 137 -18.20 0.55 -2.25
CA LEU A 137 -17.74 -0.56 -1.41
C LEU A 137 -16.26 -0.84 -1.69
N TYR A 138 -15.88 -0.95 -2.97
CA TYR A 138 -14.51 -1.19 -3.38
C TYR A 138 -13.58 -0.09 -2.89
N SER A 139 -14.00 1.18 -3.00
CA SER A 139 -13.22 2.34 -2.52
C SER A 139 -13.00 2.35 -1.02
N LEU A 140 -14.03 1.95 -0.25
CA LEU A 140 -13.93 1.83 1.21
C LEU A 140 -12.94 0.73 1.60
N LEU A 141 -13.04 -0.45 0.98
CA LEU A 141 -12.12 -1.57 1.23
C LEU A 141 -10.67 -1.21 0.89
N PHE A 142 -10.46 -0.60 -0.27
CA PHE A 142 -9.17 -0.07 -0.67
C PHE A 142 -8.61 0.89 0.38
N THR A 143 -9.41 1.87 0.81
CA THR A 143 -9.00 2.88 1.78
C THR A 143 -8.70 2.27 3.16
N ILE A 144 -9.53 1.33 3.64
CA ILE A 144 -9.30 0.65 4.93
C ILE A 144 -8.01 -0.14 4.87
N THR A 145 -7.81 -0.92 3.82
CA THR A 145 -6.60 -1.75 3.66
C THR A 145 -5.33 -0.91 3.61
N LEU A 146 -5.34 0.14 2.79
CA LEU A 146 -4.18 1.05 2.73
C LEU A 146 -3.97 1.82 4.02
N SER A 147 -5.03 2.16 4.75
CA SER A 147 -4.91 2.78 6.07
C SER A 147 -4.20 1.86 7.06
N THR A 148 -4.48 0.55 7.05
CA THR A 148 -3.77 -0.42 7.90
C THR A 148 -2.30 -0.58 7.49
N HIS A 149 -2.02 -0.57 6.18
CA HIS A 149 -0.64 -0.61 5.68
C HIS A 149 0.16 0.65 6.07
N ILE A 150 -0.38 1.84 5.81
CA ILE A 150 0.23 3.11 6.26
C ILE A 150 0.47 3.08 7.77
N PHE A 151 -0.52 2.62 8.53
CA PHE A 151 -0.43 2.54 9.98
C PHE A 151 0.71 1.64 10.44
N ALA A 152 0.88 0.45 9.84
CA ALA A 152 1.94 -0.49 10.19
C ALA A 152 3.32 0.09 9.89
N SER A 153 3.53 0.63 8.70
CA SER A 153 4.76 1.28 8.27
C SER A 153 5.11 2.51 9.15
N ASP A 154 4.15 3.39 9.40
CA ASP A 154 4.32 4.58 10.22
C ASP A 154 4.68 4.25 11.67
N ARG A 155 4.10 3.16 12.22
CA ARG A 155 4.41 2.69 13.57
C ARG A 155 5.89 2.33 13.73
N LEU A 156 6.47 1.70 12.72
CA LEU A 156 7.90 1.36 12.75
C LEU A 156 8.78 2.59 12.68
N ILE A 157 8.47 3.52 11.79
CA ILE A 157 9.20 4.78 11.71
C ILE A 157 9.08 5.59 13.01
N LEU A 158 7.89 5.63 13.60
CA LEU A 158 7.68 6.27 14.91
C LEU A 158 8.54 5.61 16.00
N LYS A 159 8.62 4.28 16.00
CA LYS A 159 9.41 3.51 16.99
C LYS A 159 10.91 3.80 16.90
N TYR A 160 11.47 3.84 15.68
CA TYR A 160 12.91 3.98 15.49
C TYR A 160 13.37 5.43 15.33
N HIS A 161 12.47 6.34 14.90
CA HIS A 161 12.76 7.73 14.55
C HIS A 161 11.74 8.71 15.13
N GLU A 162 11.33 8.54 16.38
CA GLU A 162 10.22 9.27 17.03
C GLU A 162 10.29 10.80 16.82
N LYS A 163 11.46 11.40 17.06
CA LYS A 163 11.64 12.85 16.90
C LYS A 163 11.35 13.30 15.47
N TYR A 164 11.95 12.62 14.48
CA TYR A 164 11.79 12.98 13.06
C TYR A 164 10.38 12.69 12.58
N TYR A 165 9.76 11.61 13.07
CA TYR A 165 8.36 11.30 12.78
C TYR A 165 7.45 12.46 13.21
N LYS A 166 7.54 12.87 14.47
CA LYS A 166 6.67 13.91 15.05
C LYS A 166 6.86 15.30 14.44
N THR A 167 8.09 15.63 14.02
CA THR A 167 8.41 16.96 13.49
C THR A 167 8.28 17.09 11.98
N THR A 168 8.57 16.05 11.23
CA THR A 168 8.76 16.14 9.77
C THR A 168 7.93 15.11 9.01
N TYR A 169 8.11 13.83 9.31
CA TYR A 169 7.56 12.73 8.52
C TYR A 169 6.04 12.82 8.34
N LYS A 170 5.29 12.88 9.43
CA LYS A 170 3.81 12.91 9.39
C LYS A 170 3.25 14.05 8.54
N TRP A 171 3.93 15.21 8.52
CA TRP A 171 3.50 16.37 7.75
C TRP A 171 3.80 16.22 6.26
N ILE A 172 4.98 15.66 5.92
CA ILE A 172 5.35 15.41 4.52
C ILE A 172 4.42 14.36 3.93
N SER A 173 4.21 13.23 4.62
CA SER A 173 3.33 12.16 4.16
C SER A 173 1.86 12.61 4.07
N PHE A 174 1.38 13.37 5.05
CA PHE A 174 0.07 14.01 5.00
C PHE A 174 -0.09 14.90 3.75
N SER A 175 0.90 15.77 3.48
CA SER A 175 0.86 16.66 2.32
C SER A 175 0.93 15.89 1.01
N ALA A 176 1.67 14.78 0.95
CA ALA A 176 1.79 13.94 -0.22
C ALA A 176 0.43 13.34 -0.64
N VAL A 177 -0.42 12.96 0.31
CA VAL A 177 -1.79 12.51 0.03
C VAL A 177 -2.58 13.58 -0.75
N TYR A 178 -2.55 14.83 -0.30
CA TYR A 178 -3.30 15.90 -0.99
C TYR A 178 -2.67 16.31 -2.32
N ILE A 179 -1.34 16.27 -2.43
CA ILE A 179 -0.66 16.51 -3.72
C ILE A 179 -1.04 15.40 -4.71
N GLY A 180 -1.04 14.13 -4.29
CA GLY A 180 -1.49 13.01 -5.12
C GLY A 180 -2.93 13.17 -5.59
N LEU A 181 -3.83 13.54 -4.67
CA LEU A 181 -5.23 13.82 -4.97
C LEU A 181 -5.39 14.95 -5.99
N ILE A 182 -4.73 16.09 -5.79
CA ILE A 182 -4.81 17.23 -6.73
C ILE A 182 -4.29 16.83 -8.11
N ASN A 183 -3.15 16.14 -8.16
CA ASN A 183 -2.55 15.71 -9.41
C ASN A 183 -3.43 14.71 -10.17
N SER A 184 -4.18 13.85 -9.48
CA SER A 184 -5.11 12.91 -10.14
C SER A 184 -6.20 13.60 -10.96
N TYR A 185 -6.57 14.83 -10.60
CA TYR A 185 -7.53 15.65 -11.36
C TYR A 185 -6.88 16.47 -12.47
N GLN A 186 -5.61 16.88 -12.31
CA GLN A 186 -4.95 17.80 -13.22
C GLN A 186 -4.22 17.10 -14.37
N PHE A 187 -3.69 15.92 -14.14
CA PHE A 187 -2.85 15.20 -15.09
C PHE A 187 -3.44 13.84 -15.43
N PRO A 188 -4.19 13.72 -16.53
CA PRO A 188 -4.61 12.42 -17.05
C PRO A 188 -3.37 11.60 -17.41
N GLN A 189 -3.29 10.40 -16.91
CA GLN A 189 -2.09 9.58 -16.99
C GLN A 189 -2.05 8.71 -18.23
N SER A 190 -0.83 8.38 -18.68
CA SER A 190 -0.68 7.19 -19.50
C SER A 190 -0.92 5.97 -18.60
N GLU A 191 -1.95 5.20 -18.90
CA GLU A 191 -2.32 3.98 -18.20
C GLU A 191 -1.11 3.05 -17.98
N LEU A 192 -0.26 2.93 -19.01
CA LEU A 192 0.94 2.10 -18.95
C LEU A 192 1.95 2.55 -17.86
N ALA A 193 2.25 3.85 -17.79
CA ALA A 193 3.21 4.37 -16.81
C ALA A 193 2.69 4.19 -15.37
N LEU A 194 1.38 4.35 -15.19
CA LEU A 194 0.73 4.17 -13.91
C LEU A 194 0.81 2.70 -13.45
N GLU A 195 0.49 1.78 -14.34
CA GLU A 195 0.50 0.36 -14.03
C GLU A 195 1.92 -0.15 -13.67
N TYR A 196 2.96 0.30 -14.38
CA TYR A 196 4.34 -0.01 -13.99
C TYR A 196 4.75 0.64 -12.66
N ALA A 197 4.25 1.83 -12.35
CA ALA A 197 4.47 2.44 -11.04
C ALA A 197 3.80 1.62 -9.93
N TYR A 198 2.58 1.15 -10.16
CA TYR A 198 1.90 0.23 -9.21
C TYR A 198 2.64 -1.09 -9.06
N ALA A 199 3.13 -1.67 -10.15
CA ALA A 199 3.94 -2.89 -10.07
C ALA A 199 5.19 -2.69 -9.18
N PHE A 200 5.92 -1.58 -9.38
CA PHE A 200 7.09 -1.25 -8.56
C PHE A 200 6.74 -1.13 -7.07
N ILE A 201 5.64 -0.43 -6.77
CA ILE A 201 5.14 -0.25 -5.41
C ILE A 201 4.69 -1.58 -4.79
N ALA A 202 3.99 -2.42 -5.57
CA ALA A 202 3.53 -3.73 -5.11
C ALA A 202 4.69 -4.58 -4.59
N GLY A 203 5.85 -4.54 -5.25
CA GLY A 203 7.06 -5.20 -4.78
C GLY A 203 7.54 -4.71 -3.43
N GLY A 204 7.56 -3.40 -3.22
CA GLY A 204 7.93 -2.82 -1.93
C GLY A 204 6.92 -3.11 -0.83
N VAL A 205 5.62 -3.04 -1.14
CA VAL A 205 4.55 -3.41 -0.20
C VAL A 205 4.66 -4.88 0.19
N LEU A 206 4.99 -5.75 -0.76
CA LEU A 206 5.23 -7.18 -0.49
C LEU A 206 6.36 -7.37 0.53
N LEU A 207 7.50 -6.69 0.34
CA LEU A 207 8.63 -6.74 1.28
C LEU A 207 8.20 -6.27 2.67
N ASN A 208 7.60 -5.08 2.76
CA ASN A 208 7.18 -4.51 4.02
C ASN A 208 6.20 -5.41 4.76
N THR A 209 5.25 -6.03 4.05
CA THR A 209 4.30 -6.94 4.70
C THR A 209 5.01 -8.12 5.34
N PHE A 210 5.95 -8.76 4.66
CA PHE A 210 6.64 -9.92 5.23
C PHE A 210 7.62 -9.56 6.35
N PHE A 211 8.25 -8.41 6.31
CA PHE A 211 9.28 -8.02 7.28
C PHE A 211 8.76 -7.11 8.40
N GLU A 212 7.76 -6.29 8.14
CA GLU A 212 7.31 -5.23 9.02
C GLU A 212 5.87 -5.38 9.51
N ASP A 213 4.92 -5.71 8.63
CA ASP A 213 3.50 -5.77 8.98
C ASP A 213 3.14 -7.04 9.75
N LEU A 214 3.82 -8.16 9.43
CA LEU A 214 3.59 -9.41 10.17
C LEU A 214 4.09 -9.29 11.60
N PRO A 215 3.23 -9.50 12.61
CA PRO A 215 3.64 -9.42 14.00
C PRO A 215 4.64 -10.53 14.32
N LYS A 216 5.62 -10.22 15.18
CA LYS A 216 6.59 -11.22 15.66
C LYS A 216 5.84 -12.39 16.30
N LYS A 217 6.38 -13.61 16.13
CA LYS A 217 5.77 -14.86 16.66
C LYS A 217 5.37 -14.79 18.15
N SER A 218 6.13 -14.05 18.96
CA SER A 218 5.87 -13.87 20.39
C SER A 218 4.74 -12.89 20.72
N LEU A 219 4.32 -12.07 19.74
CA LEU A 219 3.34 -11.01 19.93
C LEU A 219 2.06 -11.22 19.09
N ILE A 220 2.02 -12.29 18.30
CA ILE A 220 0.87 -12.55 17.42
C ILE A 220 -0.32 -13.08 18.21
N ASN A 221 -1.47 -12.45 18.07
CA ASN A 221 -2.75 -13.02 18.46
C ASN A 221 -3.34 -13.73 17.24
N ILE A 222 -3.12 -15.05 17.18
CA ILE A 222 -3.46 -15.86 16.01
C ILE A 222 -4.96 -15.81 15.66
N LYS A 223 -5.85 -15.66 16.63
CA LYS A 223 -7.29 -15.57 16.39
C LYS A 223 -7.63 -14.30 15.61
N TRP A 224 -7.15 -13.15 16.08
CA TRP A 224 -7.37 -11.87 15.41
C TRP A 224 -6.67 -11.79 14.06
N PHE A 225 -5.48 -12.38 13.93
CA PHE A 225 -4.76 -12.45 12.65
C PHE A 225 -5.54 -13.25 11.62
N LEU A 226 -5.96 -14.48 11.93
CA LEU A 226 -6.72 -15.33 11.00
C LEU A 226 -8.10 -14.75 10.69
N SER A 227 -8.77 -14.17 11.68
CA SER A 227 -10.04 -13.46 11.45
C SER A 227 -9.88 -12.31 10.46
N ALA A 228 -8.81 -11.52 10.59
CA ALA A 228 -8.54 -10.42 9.69
C ALA A 228 -8.25 -10.90 8.26
N VAL A 229 -7.43 -11.95 8.08
CA VAL A 229 -7.20 -12.56 6.75
C VAL A 229 -8.52 -13.01 6.12
N LEU A 230 -9.37 -13.72 6.88
CA LEU A 230 -10.66 -14.22 6.38
C LEU A 230 -11.62 -13.07 6.04
N ILE A 231 -11.74 -12.08 6.90
CA ILE A 231 -12.61 -10.92 6.67
C ILE A 231 -12.15 -10.18 5.42
N THR A 232 -10.85 -9.87 5.29
CA THR A 232 -10.31 -9.22 4.09
C THR A 232 -10.59 -10.04 2.82
N GLY A 233 -10.45 -11.37 2.88
CA GLY A 233 -10.77 -12.24 1.75
C GLY A 233 -12.25 -12.18 1.37
N ILE A 234 -13.15 -12.21 2.36
CA ILE A 234 -14.59 -12.09 2.14
C ILE A 234 -14.94 -10.71 1.55
N GLU A 235 -14.37 -9.65 2.09
CA GLU A 235 -14.58 -8.27 1.62
C GLU A 235 -14.14 -8.11 0.17
N ILE A 236 -12.95 -8.58 -0.20
CA ILE A 236 -12.45 -8.55 -1.59
C ILE A 236 -13.38 -9.34 -2.51
N LEU A 237 -13.82 -10.54 -2.09
CA LEU A 237 -14.74 -11.36 -2.87
C LEU A 237 -16.08 -10.64 -3.10
N ILE A 238 -16.64 -10.04 -2.05
CA ILE A 238 -17.87 -9.25 -2.13
C ILE A 238 -17.67 -8.07 -3.09
N ALA A 239 -16.56 -7.33 -2.97
CA ALA A 239 -16.26 -6.21 -3.86
C ALA A 239 -16.20 -6.64 -5.33
N LEU A 240 -15.57 -7.79 -5.64
CA LEU A 240 -15.52 -8.35 -6.99
C LEU A 240 -16.90 -8.77 -7.50
N ILE A 241 -17.74 -9.39 -6.67
CA ILE A 241 -19.11 -9.75 -7.04
C ILE A 241 -19.89 -8.49 -7.44
N PHE A 242 -19.82 -7.43 -6.65
CA PHE A 242 -20.49 -6.16 -6.97
C PHE A 242 -19.90 -5.47 -8.20
N LYS A 243 -18.58 -5.54 -8.41
CA LYS A 243 -17.91 -4.97 -9.59
C LYS A 243 -18.37 -5.62 -10.89
N TYR A 244 -18.58 -6.93 -10.90
CA TYR A 244 -18.95 -7.68 -12.09
C TYR A 244 -20.44 -7.99 -12.19
N ASN A 245 -21.27 -7.49 -11.27
CA ASN A 245 -22.73 -7.75 -11.20
C ASN A 245 -23.09 -9.25 -11.21
N LEU A 246 -22.30 -10.07 -10.52
CA LEU A 246 -22.50 -11.50 -10.38
C LEU A 246 -23.51 -11.80 -9.27
#